data_fe09a994f5eaa1a7eeefc36b3da85926
#
_entry.id   fe09a994f5eaa1a7eeefc36b3da85926
#
_cell.length_a   1.000
_cell.length_b   1.000
_cell.length_c   1.000
_cell.angle_alpha   90.00
_cell.angle_beta   90.00
_cell.angle_gamma   90.00
#
_symmetry.space_group_name_H-M   'P 1'
#
loop_
_entity.id
_entity.type
_entity.pdbx_description
1 polymer ?
#
loop_
_entity_poly.entity_id
_entity_poly.type
_entity_poly.pdbx_seq_one_letter_code
_entity_poly.pdbx_strand_id
1 'polypeptide(L)'
;MTSPSELTLDRLALGGDAVGRRPTPGAPTPEVVFVPFGAPGDRVVVGREEKQKTFSRAWISQLVTPSEDRTEPRCPIFYKPGQTPSSACGGCDWQHLAYEKQTTAKRKLLVESFQRLARIAHPPVEDTVGVTGAEGPWRYRNKVQIPFALGPDGKITGGFYAPGSHTVVPFDDCLVQSELSVRLFKKVRDYFRHHRVSVYNPSTGEGWLRHLLV
;
A
#
# COMPACT_ATOMS: atom_id res chain seq x y z
N MET A 1 18.50 -4.19 20.52
CA MET A 1 18.44 -4.02 19.06
C MET A 1 18.58 -5.41 18.46
N THR A 2 17.50 -5.96 17.87
CA THR A 2 17.56 -7.24 17.16
C THR A 2 18.43 -7.07 15.93
N SER A 3 19.40 -7.98 15.74
CA SER A 3 20.22 -8.00 14.52
C SER A 3 19.30 -8.02 13.29
N PRO A 4 19.63 -7.27 12.22
CA PRO A 4 18.84 -7.28 11.01
C PRO A 4 18.76 -8.71 10.47
N SER A 5 17.55 -9.27 10.38
CA SER A 5 17.34 -10.62 9.88
C SER A 5 17.01 -10.60 8.39
N GLU A 6 17.78 -11.37 7.64
CA GLU A 6 17.46 -11.65 6.24
C GLU A 6 16.28 -12.61 6.17
N LEU A 7 15.34 -12.34 5.25
CA LEU A 7 14.12 -13.09 5.08
C LEU A 7 13.84 -13.33 3.59
N THR A 8 13.46 -14.54 3.24
CA THR A 8 12.94 -14.86 1.91
C THR A 8 11.41 -14.81 1.95
N LEU A 9 10.81 -14.12 0.99
CA LEU A 9 9.36 -13.98 0.88
C LEU A 9 8.83 -15.04 -0.09
N ASP A 10 7.87 -15.83 0.34
CA ASP A 10 7.42 -17.02 -0.39
C ASP A 10 6.06 -16.86 -1.08
N ARG A 11 5.20 -15.96 -0.63
CA ARG A 11 3.86 -15.75 -1.18
C ARG A 11 3.29 -14.39 -0.79
N LEU A 12 2.17 -14.02 -1.42
CA LEU A 12 1.31 -12.93 -0.98
C LEU A 12 0.22 -13.45 -0.02
N ALA A 13 -0.25 -12.59 0.86
CA ALA A 13 -1.38 -12.82 1.74
C ALA A 13 -2.59 -11.96 1.33
N LEU A 14 -3.76 -12.29 1.85
CA LEU A 14 -4.92 -11.39 1.82
C LEU A 14 -4.54 -10.07 2.50
N GLY A 15 -4.88 -8.95 1.87
CA GLY A 15 -4.48 -7.62 2.33
C GLY A 15 -3.22 -7.09 1.65
N GLY A 16 -2.53 -7.89 0.80
CA GLY A 16 -1.48 -7.41 -0.10
C GLY A 16 -0.05 -7.58 0.41
N ASP A 17 0.16 -7.89 1.68
CA ASP A 17 1.49 -8.11 2.24
C ASP A 17 2.11 -9.40 1.69
N ALA A 18 3.42 -9.40 1.44
CA ALA A 18 4.15 -10.64 1.23
C ALA A 18 4.43 -11.34 2.56
N VAL A 19 4.66 -12.64 2.52
CA VAL A 19 4.87 -13.48 3.70
C VAL A 19 6.22 -14.17 3.61
N GLY A 20 6.98 -14.07 4.67
CA GLY A 20 8.16 -14.88 4.92
C GLY A 20 8.03 -15.66 6.23
N ARG A 21 8.95 -16.60 6.45
CA ARG A 21 9.04 -17.38 7.68
C ARG A 21 10.42 -17.32 8.25
N ARG A 22 10.49 -17.07 9.55
CA ARG A 22 11.75 -16.97 10.30
C ARG A 22 11.79 -18.05 11.38
N PRO A 23 12.87 -18.86 11.44
CA PRO A 23 13.06 -19.78 12.54
C PRO A 23 13.06 -19.04 13.88
N THR A 24 12.34 -19.58 14.85
CA THR A 24 12.28 -19.03 16.22
C THR A 24 12.94 -20.03 17.17
N PRO A 25 14.05 -19.67 17.84
CA PRO A 25 14.71 -20.55 18.78
C PRO A 25 13.72 -21.04 19.85
N GLY A 26 13.67 -22.37 20.05
CA GLY A 26 12.81 -23.01 21.04
C GLY A 26 11.32 -23.13 20.66
N ALA A 27 10.89 -22.63 19.52
CA ALA A 27 9.51 -22.82 19.04
C ALA A 27 9.44 -23.93 17.98
N PRO A 28 8.38 -24.79 17.99
CA PRO A 28 8.23 -25.88 17.03
C PRO A 28 7.85 -25.40 15.62
N THR A 29 7.36 -24.16 15.49
CA THR A 29 6.95 -23.59 14.21
C THR A 29 7.65 -22.26 13.97
N PRO A 30 8.05 -21.96 12.71
CA PRO A 30 8.66 -20.69 12.38
C PRO A 30 7.65 -19.53 12.57
N GLU A 31 8.17 -18.39 12.95
CA GLU A 31 7.39 -17.15 13.02
C GLU A 31 6.98 -16.71 11.61
N VAL A 32 5.72 -16.33 11.47
CA VAL A 32 5.20 -15.74 10.24
C VAL A 32 5.46 -14.24 10.27
N VAL A 33 6.09 -13.71 9.22
CA VAL A 33 6.37 -12.29 9.08
C VAL A 33 5.66 -11.76 7.84
N PHE A 34 4.76 -10.81 8.04
CA PHE A 34 4.11 -10.07 6.96
C PHE A 34 4.97 -8.87 6.58
N VAL A 35 5.24 -8.73 5.29
CA VAL A 35 6.13 -7.70 4.75
C VAL A 35 5.38 -6.89 3.70
N PRO A 36 4.86 -5.71 4.04
CA PRO A 36 4.27 -4.80 3.08
C PRO A 36 5.24 -4.47 1.95
N PHE A 37 4.71 -4.33 0.73
CA PHE A 37 5.49 -4.02 -0.47
C PHE A 37 6.57 -5.05 -0.83
N GLY A 38 6.52 -6.24 -0.25
CA GLY A 38 7.32 -7.39 -0.65
C GLY A 38 6.72 -8.11 -1.85
N ALA A 39 7.56 -8.84 -2.57
CA ALA A 39 7.18 -9.73 -3.66
C ALA A 39 7.58 -11.18 -3.35
N PRO A 40 6.81 -12.20 -3.78
CA PRO A 40 7.26 -13.59 -3.71
C PRO A 40 8.59 -13.75 -4.45
N GLY A 41 9.56 -14.40 -3.81
CA GLY A 41 10.92 -14.55 -4.34
C GLY A 41 11.91 -13.45 -3.92
N ASP A 42 11.45 -12.37 -3.28
CA ASP A 42 12.38 -11.40 -2.71
C ASP A 42 13.21 -12.00 -1.58
N ARG A 43 14.50 -11.63 -1.55
CA ARG A 43 15.34 -11.71 -0.35
C ARG A 43 15.52 -10.30 0.22
N VAL A 44 15.13 -10.12 1.46
CA VAL A 44 15.08 -8.79 2.10
C VAL A 44 15.74 -8.81 3.47
N VAL A 45 16.29 -7.68 3.85
CA VAL A 45 16.57 -7.38 5.25
C VAL A 45 15.40 -6.57 5.78
N VAL A 46 14.80 -7.03 6.86
CA VAL A 46 13.73 -6.30 7.53
C VAL A 46 14.28 -5.42 8.64
N GLY A 47 13.75 -4.22 8.76
CA GLY A 47 14.15 -3.23 9.75
C GLY A 47 13.10 -3.06 10.83
N ARG A 48 12.25 -2.01 10.68
CA ARG A 48 11.15 -1.78 11.63
C ARG A 48 10.22 -2.99 11.67
N GLU A 49 9.94 -3.47 12.88
CA GLU A 49 9.10 -4.62 13.13
C GLU A 49 8.06 -4.33 14.21
N GLU A 50 6.82 -4.75 13.95
CA GLU A 50 5.70 -4.68 14.87
C GLU A 50 5.27 -6.10 15.22
N LYS A 51 5.63 -6.54 16.44
CA LYS A 51 5.29 -7.89 16.92
C LYS A 51 3.84 -7.96 17.37
N GLN A 52 3.17 -9.01 16.92
CA GLN A 52 1.85 -9.43 17.38
C GLN A 52 1.97 -10.76 18.14
N LYS A 53 0.86 -11.24 18.69
CA LYS A 53 0.87 -12.48 19.49
C LYS A 53 1.30 -13.73 18.68
N THR A 54 0.96 -13.81 17.41
CA THR A 54 1.15 -15.00 16.55
C THR A 54 1.91 -14.72 15.25
N PHE A 55 2.25 -13.47 14.96
CA PHE A 55 2.98 -13.06 13.77
C PHE A 55 3.70 -11.73 14.02
N SER A 56 4.58 -11.37 13.11
CA SER A 56 5.14 -10.02 13.04
C SER A 56 4.77 -9.34 11.73
N ARG A 57 4.73 -8.01 11.72
CA ARG A 57 4.71 -7.19 10.52
C ARG A 57 6.00 -6.40 10.47
N ALA A 58 6.74 -6.51 9.38
CA ALA A 58 8.04 -5.89 9.24
C ALA A 58 8.19 -5.16 7.91
N TRP A 59 9.00 -4.11 7.89
CA TRP A 59 9.20 -3.27 6.71
C TRP A 59 10.58 -3.54 6.10
N ILE A 60 10.66 -3.51 4.79
CA ILE A 60 11.91 -3.73 4.06
C ILE A 60 12.87 -2.58 4.35
N SER A 61 13.99 -2.86 5.01
CA SER A 61 15.08 -1.90 5.14
C SER A 61 16.06 -1.98 3.96
N GLN A 62 16.25 -3.19 3.40
CA GLN A 62 17.09 -3.42 2.23
C GLN A 62 16.52 -4.57 1.39
N LEU A 63 16.46 -4.36 0.08
CA LEU A 63 16.18 -5.39 -0.89
C LEU A 63 17.51 -6.00 -1.32
N VAL A 64 17.78 -7.25 -0.88
CA VAL A 64 19.05 -7.96 -1.13
C VAL A 64 19.05 -8.55 -2.54
N THR A 65 17.97 -9.28 -2.87
CA THR A 65 17.77 -9.85 -4.19
C THR A 65 16.30 -9.61 -4.58
N PRO A 66 16.05 -8.80 -5.60
CA PRO A 66 14.69 -8.59 -6.08
C PRO A 66 14.14 -9.85 -6.76
N SER A 67 12.86 -10.10 -6.57
CA SER A 67 12.10 -11.08 -7.32
C SER A 67 12.01 -10.71 -8.80
N GLU A 68 11.95 -11.70 -9.67
CA GLU A 68 11.67 -11.51 -11.11
C GLU A 68 10.26 -10.95 -11.38
N ASP A 69 9.36 -11.09 -10.42
CA ASP A 69 7.98 -10.55 -10.49
C ASP A 69 7.93 -9.03 -10.26
N ARG A 70 9.05 -8.42 -9.86
CA ARG A 70 9.12 -6.96 -9.61
C ARG A 70 9.17 -6.13 -10.89
N THR A 71 8.57 -4.96 -10.78
CA THR A 71 8.71 -3.86 -11.75
C THR A 71 8.94 -2.55 -11.01
N GLU A 72 9.50 -1.56 -11.70
CA GLU A 72 9.67 -0.22 -11.09
C GLU A 72 8.31 0.48 -10.96
N PRO A 73 7.93 0.91 -9.75
CA PRO A 73 6.69 1.65 -9.54
C PRO A 73 6.67 2.98 -10.29
N ARG A 74 5.64 3.24 -11.07
CA ARG A 74 5.48 4.51 -11.80
C ARG A 74 5.19 5.71 -10.89
N CYS A 75 4.59 5.47 -9.71
CA CYS A 75 4.22 6.54 -8.79
C CYS A 75 5.43 6.97 -7.94
N PRO A 76 5.84 8.25 -7.96
CA PRO A 76 7.04 8.72 -7.25
C PRO A 76 6.90 8.66 -5.72
N ILE A 77 5.68 8.62 -5.20
CA ILE A 77 5.39 8.52 -3.76
C ILE A 77 4.98 7.12 -3.31
N PHE A 78 5.15 6.11 -4.17
CA PHE A 78 5.05 4.72 -3.78
C PHE A 78 6.21 4.34 -2.86
N TYR A 79 5.98 3.40 -1.94
CA TYR A 79 7.01 2.95 -1.00
C TYR A 79 8.26 2.39 -1.70
N LYS A 80 9.43 2.79 -1.19
CA LYS A 80 10.73 2.27 -1.62
C LYS A 80 11.42 1.57 -0.44
N PRO A 81 12.08 0.43 -0.66
CA PRO A 81 12.89 -0.24 0.37
C PRO A 81 13.84 0.75 1.09
N GLY A 82 13.89 0.67 2.41
CA GLY A 82 14.66 1.59 3.25
C GLY A 82 13.97 2.92 3.58
N GLN A 83 12.86 3.23 2.93
CA GLN A 83 12.08 4.44 3.23
C GLN A 83 11.27 4.27 4.52
N THR A 84 11.05 5.38 5.23
CA THR A 84 10.10 5.39 6.35
C THR A 84 8.68 5.22 5.83
N PRO A 85 7.90 4.24 6.35
CA PRO A 85 6.54 3.98 5.85
C PRO A 85 5.62 5.19 5.87
N SER A 86 5.77 6.08 6.87
CA SER A 86 4.96 7.30 6.99
C SER A 86 5.22 8.36 5.93
N SER A 87 6.26 8.22 5.12
CA SER A 87 6.56 9.11 3.98
C SER A 87 6.08 8.56 2.64
N ALA A 88 5.53 7.35 2.61
CA ALA A 88 4.99 6.71 1.41
C ALA A 88 3.46 6.78 1.37
N CYS A 89 2.90 6.85 0.17
CA CYS A 89 1.47 6.79 -0.03
C CYS A 89 0.94 5.37 0.19
N GLY A 90 -0.09 5.20 1.03
CA GLY A 90 -0.77 3.92 1.27
C GLY A 90 -1.95 3.62 0.34
N GLY A 91 -2.10 4.37 -0.74
CA GLY A 91 -3.22 4.19 -1.66
C GLY A 91 -3.08 3.04 -2.67
N CYS A 92 -1.90 2.41 -2.75
CA CYS A 92 -1.60 1.29 -3.65
C CYS A 92 -0.67 0.30 -2.96
N ASP A 93 -0.95 -1.00 -3.10
CA ASP A 93 -0.17 -2.05 -2.45
C ASP A 93 0.86 -2.70 -3.40
N TRP A 94 0.57 -2.80 -4.69
CA TRP A 94 1.29 -3.70 -5.62
C TRP A 94 1.87 -3.04 -6.86
N GLN A 95 2.14 -1.72 -6.87
CA GLN A 95 2.77 -1.09 -8.05
C GLN A 95 4.18 -1.62 -8.36
N HIS A 96 4.82 -2.27 -7.40
CA HIS A 96 6.11 -2.92 -7.54
C HIS A 96 6.04 -4.32 -8.15
N LEU A 97 4.85 -4.84 -8.43
CA LEU A 97 4.63 -6.13 -9.10
C LEU A 97 4.21 -5.91 -10.55
N ALA A 98 4.72 -6.72 -11.47
CA ALA A 98 4.25 -6.76 -12.85
C ALA A 98 2.73 -7.03 -12.89
N TYR A 99 2.01 -6.39 -13.81
CA TYR A 99 0.54 -6.38 -13.76
C TYR A 99 -0.07 -7.79 -13.92
N GLU A 100 0.52 -8.63 -14.76
CA GLU A 100 0.12 -10.03 -14.94
C GLU A 100 0.30 -10.84 -13.64
N LYS A 101 1.30 -10.49 -12.85
CA LYS A 101 1.54 -11.12 -11.54
C LYS A 101 0.50 -10.67 -10.52
N GLN A 102 0.04 -9.40 -10.59
CA GLN A 102 -1.04 -8.90 -9.75
C GLN A 102 -2.35 -9.64 -10.03
N THR A 103 -2.72 -9.84 -11.31
CA THR A 103 -3.95 -10.55 -11.70
C THR A 103 -3.91 -12.02 -11.30
N THR A 104 -2.78 -12.68 -11.55
CA THR A 104 -2.55 -14.08 -11.13
C THR A 104 -2.63 -14.23 -9.60
N ALA A 105 -2.01 -13.32 -8.85
CA ALA A 105 -2.03 -13.33 -7.39
C ALA A 105 -3.46 -13.14 -6.84
N LYS A 106 -4.25 -12.25 -7.41
CA LYS A 106 -5.66 -12.04 -7.02
C LYS A 106 -6.48 -13.31 -7.16
N ARG A 107 -6.36 -13.99 -8.30
CA ARG A 107 -7.03 -15.28 -8.51
C ARG A 107 -6.59 -16.32 -7.48
N LYS A 108 -5.28 -16.49 -7.31
CA LYS A 108 -4.71 -17.43 -6.35
C LYS A 108 -5.22 -17.19 -4.92
N LEU A 109 -5.20 -15.96 -4.45
CA LEU A 109 -5.69 -15.59 -3.13
C LEU A 109 -7.19 -15.90 -2.96
N LEU A 110 -7.99 -15.68 -4.00
CA LEU A 110 -9.42 -16.01 -3.97
C LEU A 110 -9.63 -17.53 -3.90
N VAL A 111 -8.94 -18.30 -4.72
CA VAL A 111 -8.98 -19.78 -4.69
C VAL A 111 -8.59 -20.30 -3.31
N GLU A 112 -7.46 -19.84 -2.76
CA GLU A 112 -7.01 -20.23 -1.43
C GLU A 112 -8.02 -19.86 -0.33
N SER A 113 -8.71 -18.73 -0.48
CA SER A 113 -9.75 -18.31 0.47
C SER A 113 -10.95 -19.28 0.45
N PHE A 114 -11.44 -19.66 -0.71
CA PHE A 114 -12.50 -20.66 -0.84
C PHE A 114 -12.09 -22.02 -0.28
N GLN A 115 -10.87 -22.45 -0.57
CA GLN A 115 -10.36 -23.73 -0.07
C GLN A 115 -10.24 -23.75 1.45
N ARG A 116 -9.70 -22.70 2.04
CA ARG A 116 -9.42 -22.64 3.48
C ARG A 116 -10.65 -22.32 4.33
N LEU A 117 -11.46 -21.35 3.90
CA LEU A 117 -12.58 -20.83 4.69
C LEU A 117 -13.88 -21.55 4.37
N ALA A 118 -14.17 -21.73 3.09
CA ALA A 118 -15.40 -22.40 2.64
C ALA A 118 -15.25 -23.92 2.49
N ARG A 119 -14.02 -24.47 2.62
CA ARG A 119 -13.71 -25.89 2.46
C ARG A 119 -14.08 -26.45 1.06
N ILE A 120 -14.07 -25.61 0.03
CA ILE A 120 -14.32 -25.99 -1.35
C ILE A 120 -12.99 -26.36 -1.99
N ALA A 121 -12.73 -27.65 -2.24
CA ALA A 121 -11.45 -28.13 -2.77
C ALA A 121 -11.14 -27.58 -4.18
N HIS A 122 -12.14 -27.50 -5.04
CA HIS A 122 -12.03 -27.03 -6.43
C HIS A 122 -13.04 -25.90 -6.68
N PRO A 123 -12.78 -24.68 -6.20
CA PRO A 123 -13.70 -23.57 -6.40
C PRO A 123 -13.71 -23.15 -7.89
N PRO A 124 -14.88 -22.86 -8.48
CA PRO A 124 -14.99 -22.45 -9.88
C PRO A 124 -14.60 -20.96 -10.03
N VAL A 125 -13.31 -20.68 -9.86
CA VAL A 125 -12.75 -19.32 -9.98
C VAL A 125 -12.07 -19.19 -11.33
N GLU A 126 -12.61 -18.34 -12.17
CA GLU A 126 -12.04 -17.99 -13.47
C GLU A 126 -10.80 -17.10 -13.33
N ASP A 127 -10.10 -16.87 -14.44
CA ASP A 127 -8.97 -15.98 -14.47
C ASP A 127 -9.40 -14.52 -14.19
N THR A 128 -8.56 -13.79 -13.49
CA THR A 128 -8.84 -12.38 -13.21
C THR A 128 -8.79 -11.57 -14.49
N VAL A 129 -9.90 -10.96 -14.86
CA VAL A 129 -9.96 -10.02 -15.99
C VAL A 129 -9.21 -8.75 -15.62
N GLY A 130 -8.15 -8.46 -16.36
CA GLY A 130 -7.35 -7.25 -16.21
C GLY A 130 -7.98 -6.05 -16.89
N VAL A 131 -7.55 -4.85 -16.49
CA VAL A 131 -7.87 -3.62 -17.23
C VAL A 131 -7.11 -3.65 -18.55
N THR A 132 -7.85 -3.52 -19.64
CA THR A 132 -7.32 -3.43 -21.01
C THR A 132 -7.52 -2.02 -21.56
N GLY A 133 -6.61 -1.53 -22.39
CA GLY A 133 -6.66 -0.22 -22.99
C GLY A 133 -5.28 0.40 -23.12
N ALA A 134 -5.18 1.53 -23.82
CA ALA A 134 -3.90 2.21 -24.10
C ALA A 134 -3.19 2.66 -22.82
N GLU A 135 -3.95 3.04 -21.79
CA GLU A 135 -3.40 3.46 -20.49
C GLU A 135 -3.04 2.26 -19.58
N GLY A 136 -3.46 1.03 -19.92
CA GLY A 136 -3.32 -0.12 -19.03
C GLY A 136 -4.08 0.05 -17.71
N PRO A 137 -3.56 -0.40 -16.57
CA PRO A 137 -4.25 -0.34 -15.27
C PRO A 137 -4.14 1.04 -14.60
N TRP A 138 -4.15 2.11 -15.39
CA TRP A 138 -4.04 3.48 -14.91
C TRP A 138 -5.28 4.31 -15.25
N ARG A 139 -5.48 5.42 -14.54
CA ARG A 139 -6.58 6.38 -14.74
C ARG A 139 -8.00 5.79 -14.67
N TYR A 140 -8.14 4.56 -14.13
CA TYR A 140 -9.41 3.83 -14.13
C TYR A 140 -10.35 4.21 -12.97
N ARG A 141 -9.81 4.81 -11.89
CA ARG A 141 -10.61 5.13 -10.70
C ARG A 141 -11.30 6.46 -10.87
N ASN A 142 -12.63 6.46 -10.74
CA ASN A 142 -13.49 7.64 -10.89
C ASN A 142 -14.15 8.12 -9.59
N LYS A 143 -13.92 7.41 -8.47
CA LYS A 143 -14.35 7.80 -7.13
C LYS A 143 -13.16 7.88 -6.20
N VAL A 144 -13.01 9.02 -5.53
CA VAL A 144 -11.91 9.24 -4.58
C VAL A 144 -12.35 10.07 -3.39
N GLN A 145 -11.85 9.70 -2.22
CA GLN A 145 -11.94 10.51 -1.00
C GLN A 145 -10.53 10.94 -0.61
N ILE A 146 -10.30 12.25 -0.63
CA ILE A 146 -8.97 12.86 -0.38
C ILE A 146 -9.03 13.63 0.92
N PRO A 147 -8.37 13.18 2.00
CA PRO A 147 -8.23 13.95 3.23
C PRO A 147 -7.36 15.19 3.01
N PHE A 148 -7.75 16.28 3.68
CA PHE A 148 -6.93 17.48 3.78
C PHE A 148 -6.14 17.49 5.09
N ALA A 149 -4.98 18.14 5.06
CA ALA A 149 -4.12 18.35 6.20
C ALA A 149 -3.38 19.69 6.07
N LEU A 150 -2.71 20.12 7.13
CA LEU A 150 -1.70 21.17 7.04
C LEU A 150 -0.35 20.54 6.74
N GLY A 151 0.32 21.06 5.71
CA GLY A 151 1.71 20.71 5.43
C GLY A 151 2.68 21.28 6.47
N PRO A 152 3.97 20.92 6.42
CA PRO A 152 4.99 21.44 7.31
C PRO A 152 5.14 22.98 7.22
N ASP A 153 4.77 23.56 6.09
CA ASP A 153 4.77 25.01 5.83
C ASP A 153 3.48 25.72 6.30
N GLY A 154 2.60 25.00 7.01
CA GLY A 154 1.30 25.49 7.47
C GLY A 154 0.26 25.70 6.37
N LYS A 155 0.55 25.34 5.11
CA LYS A 155 -0.41 25.47 4.02
C LYS A 155 -1.30 24.24 3.91
N ILE A 156 -2.53 24.47 3.46
CA ILE A 156 -3.47 23.38 3.17
C ILE A 156 -2.86 22.47 2.12
N THR A 157 -2.79 21.20 2.42
CA THR A 157 -2.43 20.12 1.50
C THR A 157 -3.51 19.04 1.51
N GLY A 158 -3.46 18.11 0.57
CA GLY A 158 -4.31 16.93 0.55
C GLY A 158 -3.57 15.79 -0.09
N GLY A 159 -3.94 14.59 0.28
CA GLY A 159 -3.23 13.41 -0.17
C GLY A 159 -3.92 12.13 0.28
N PHE A 160 -3.20 11.02 0.32
CA PHE A 160 -3.69 9.79 0.90
C PHE A 160 -2.95 9.48 2.19
N TYR A 161 -3.57 8.69 3.05
CA TYR A 161 -2.91 8.27 4.27
C TYR A 161 -1.71 7.37 3.95
N ALA A 162 -0.64 7.55 4.72
CA ALA A 162 0.47 6.61 4.73
C ALA A 162 0.01 5.24 5.28
N PRO A 163 0.66 4.13 4.91
CA PRO A 163 0.27 2.80 5.32
C PRO A 163 0.10 2.67 6.83
N GLY A 164 -1.07 2.16 7.26
CA GLY A 164 -1.39 1.94 8.68
C GLY A 164 -1.42 3.21 9.55
N SER A 165 -1.62 4.39 8.97
CA SER A 165 -1.60 5.65 9.70
C SER A 165 -2.67 6.64 9.23
N HIS A 166 -2.78 7.78 9.93
CA HIS A 166 -3.57 8.94 9.51
C HIS A 166 -2.68 10.11 9.03
N THR A 167 -1.39 9.87 8.81
CA THR A 167 -0.48 10.86 8.23
C THR A 167 -0.81 11.03 6.75
N VAL A 168 -1.15 12.24 6.35
CA VAL A 168 -1.47 12.56 4.95
C VAL A 168 -0.18 12.72 4.15
N VAL A 169 0.00 11.91 3.13
CA VAL A 169 1.08 12.01 2.14
C VAL A 169 0.55 12.78 0.94
N PRO A 170 1.05 14.00 0.69
CA PRO A 170 0.53 14.83 -0.38
C PRO A 170 0.90 14.27 -1.76
N PHE A 171 0.06 14.58 -2.76
CA PHE A 171 0.35 14.28 -4.15
C PHE A 171 0.02 15.48 -5.06
N ASP A 172 0.73 15.58 -6.16
CA ASP A 172 0.38 16.48 -7.25
C ASP A 172 -0.28 15.74 -8.42
N ASP A 173 0.01 14.46 -8.57
CA ASP A 173 -0.68 13.58 -9.49
C ASP A 173 -0.89 12.19 -8.86
N CYS A 174 -1.97 11.54 -9.26
CA CYS A 174 -2.27 10.17 -8.85
C CYS A 174 -2.63 9.35 -10.08
N LEU A 175 -1.73 8.46 -10.49
CA LEU A 175 -1.86 7.70 -11.73
C LEU A 175 -3.05 6.75 -11.78
N VAL A 176 -3.64 6.37 -10.65
CA VAL A 176 -4.84 5.51 -10.64
C VAL A 176 -6.14 6.30 -10.70
N GLN A 177 -6.13 7.60 -10.34
CA GLN A 177 -7.30 8.48 -10.43
C GLN A 177 -7.47 9.03 -11.84
N SER A 178 -8.72 9.31 -12.24
CA SER A 178 -8.97 10.02 -13.48
C SER A 178 -8.29 11.40 -13.46
N GLU A 179 -7.83 11.87 -14.60
CA GLU A 179 -7.22 13.20 -14.70
C GLU A 179 -8.16 14.32 -14.28
N LEU A 180 -9.47 14.13 -14.54
CA LEU A 180 -10.48 15.09 -14.12
C LEU A 180 -10.56 15.21 -12.61
N SER A 181 -10.54 14.07 -11.87
CA SER A 181 -10.53 14.05 -10.41
C SER A 181 -9.28 14.75 -9.85
N VAL A 182 -8.11 14.52 -10.44
CA VAL A 182 -6.85 15.17 -10.02
C VAL A 182 -6.92 16.68 -10.29
N ARG A 183 -7.41 17.12 -11.45
CA ARG A 183 -7.57 18.54 -11.78
C ARG A 183 -8.56 19.23 -10.83
N LEU A 184 -9.68 18.58 -10.54
CA LEU A 184 -10.67 19.11 -9.61
C LEU A 184 -10.08 19.25 -8.21
N PHE A 185 -9.39 18.22 -7.71
CA PHE A 185 -8.71 18.28 -6.41
C PHE A 185 -7.75 19.48 -6.33
N LYS A 186 -6.90 19.67 -7.33
CA LYS A 186 -5.96 20.81 -7.34
C LYS A 186 -6.69 22.15 -7.25
N LYS A 187 -7.73 22.36 -8.05
CA LYS A 187 -8.53 23.59 -8.02
C LYS A 187 -9.21 23.84 -6.68
N VAL A 188 -9.80 22.79 -6.08
CA VAL A 188 -10.45 22.88 -4.77
C VAL A 188 -9.41 23.18 -3.67
N ARG A 189 -8.27 22.49 -3.67
CA ARG A 189 -7.17 22.77 -2.74
C ARG A 189 -6.70 24.21 -2.81
N ASP A 190 -6.47 24.71 -4.03
CA ASP A 190 -5.94 26.06 -4.25
C ASP A 190 -6.99 27.13 -3.89
N TYR A 191 -8.26 26.87 -4.13
CA TYR A 191 -9.37 27.71 -3.66
C TYR A 191 -9.37 27.84 -2.12
N PHE A 192 -9.31 26.71 -1.41
CA PHE A 192 -9.28 26.72 0.06
C PHE A 192 -8.02 27.36 0.64
N ARG A 193 -6.87 27.22 -0.02
CA ARG A 193 -5.64 27.95 0.32
C ARG A 193 -5.83 29.45 0.23
N HIS A 194 -6.41 29.91 -0.87
CA HIS A 194 -6.67 31.33 -1.10
C HIS A 194 -7.61 31.92 -0.04
N HIS A 195 -8.67 31.20 0.28
CA HIS A 195 -9.68 31.64 1.26
C HIS A 195 -9.33 31.31 2.72
N ARG A 196 -8.14 30.72 2.99
CA ARG A 196 -7.65 30.40 4.32
C ARG A 196 -8.65 29.60 5.17
N VAL A 197 -9.34 28.66 4.55
CA VAL A 197 -10.31 27.80 5.24
C VAL A 197 -9.58 26.92 6.24
N SER A 198 -10.09 26.83 7.49
CA SER A 198 -9.48 26.00 8.52
C SER A 198 -9.59 24.50 8.18
N VAL A 199 -8.49 23.77 8.32
CA VAL A 199 -8.48 22.30 8.18
C VAL A 199 -8.96 21.66 9.47
N TYR A 200 -9.81 20.64 9.35
CA TYR A 200 -10.31 19.90 10.50
C TYR A 200 -9.19 19.18 11.24
N ASN A 201 -9.13 19.42 12.55
CA ASN A 201 -8.22 18.75 13.46
C ASN A 201 -8.98 17.68 14.26
N PRO A 202 -8.70 16.38 14.06
CA PRO A 202 -9.42 15.31 14.76
C PRO A 202 -9.16 15.28 16.27
N SER A 203 -8.06 15.88 16.75
CA SER A 203 -7.75 15.91 18.20
C SER A 203 -8.54 16.97 18.96
N THR A 204 -8.87 18.09 18.31
CA THR A 204 -9.66 19.19 18.94
C THR A 204 -11.12 19.18 18.48
N GLY A 205 -11.44 18.52 17.37
CA GLY A 205 -12.76 18.57 16.75
C GLY A 205 -13.05 19.86 16.00
N GLU A 206 -12.06 20.74 15.85
CA GLU A 206 -12.21 22.05 15.23
C GLU A 206 -11.78 22.05 13.76
N GLY A 207 -12.29 23.02 13.00
CA GLY A 207 -12.00 23.20 11.57
C GLY A 207 -13.11 22.67 10.66
N TRP A 208 -13.09 23.16 9.42
CA TRP A 208 -14.15 22.92 8.43
C TRP A 208 -13.76 21.90 7.37
N LEU A 209 -12.55 22.04 6.83
CA LEU A 209 -12.11 21.25 5.68
C LEU A 209 -11.55 19.91 6.12
N ARG A 210 -12.27 18.85 5.81
CA ARG A 210 -11.88 17.48 6.21
C ARG A 210 -11.51 16.60 5.02
N HIS A 211 -12.43 16.43 4.08
CA HIS A 211 -12.23 15.57 2.90
C HIS A 211 -12.85 16.20 1.67
N LEU A 212 -12.26 15.91 0.51
CA LEU A 212 -12.90 16.06 -0.79
C LEU A 212 -13.35 14.68 -1.27
N LEU A 213 -14.62 14.53 -1.60
CA LEU A 213 -15.16 13.37 -2.29
C LEU A 213 -15.45 13.76 -3.74
N VAL A 214 -14.90 13.01 -4.67
CA VAL A 214 -15.12 13.16 -6.12
C VAL A 214 -15.73 11.88 -6.65
#